data_ffae11ad4a437fc8005fa75893e88319
#
_entry.id   ffae11ad4a437fc8005fa75893e88319
#
_cell.length_a   1.000
_cell.length_b   1.000
_cell.length_c   1.000
_cell.angle_alpha   90.00
_cell.angle_beta   90.00
_cell.angle_gamma   90.00
#
_symmetry.space_group_name_H-M   'P 1'
#
loop_
_entity.id
_entity.type
_entity.pdbx_description
1 polymer ?
#
loop_
_entity_poly.entity_id
_entity_poly.type
_entity_poly.pdbx_seq_one_letter_code
_entity_poly.pdbx_strand_id
1 'polypeptide(L)'
;MEEKRYLKWYNKVGYGSGDVAGNVVYAFLSTFVMLYLTNTVGLNPGIVGTLIAVSKLFDGVTDIFFGSMIDKTKTKMGKAKPWMLYGYIGCAVTLIGVFAIPESLGQTAQYAWFFIAYSLLNAVFYTANNIAYSALTALITKNSKERVEMGSYRFIFAFSTSLLIQSVTIKFVEIMGGGAAGWRIVAIIYAIIGLIINTVSALSVKELPEEVLNEDASSAVDEKYSLIEAAKLLFSNRFYIMICVTYILQQIYSAMLSMGIYYMMYVLKNEDLFPVFSWAINIPLIIALVITPSLVAKWKGLYKLNLVGYTIGTIGRALVVVAAYMGSVPLMIAFTAVAAFGMGP
;
A
#
# COMPACT_ATOMS: atom_id res chain seq x y z
N MET A 1 18.33 29.26 8.59
CA MET A 1 17.13 29.93 8.03
C MET A 1 15.97 28.95 8.17
N GLU A 2 14.81 29.39 8.72
CA GLU A 2 13.62 28.53 8.72
C GLU A 2 13.14 28.41 7.26
N GLU A 3 13.03 27.17 6.78
CA GLU A 3 12.46 26.90 5.45
C GLU A 3 11.00 27.41 5.39
N LYS A 4 10.65 28.04 4.26
CA LYS A 4 9.30 28.56 4.02
C LYS A 4 8.27 27.43 4.20
N ARG A 5 7.21 27.69 4.97
CA ARG A 5 6.08 26.76 5.12
C ARG A 5 5.06 26.99 4.02
N TYR A 6 4.64 25.92 3.36
CA TYR A 6 3.65 25.93 2.28
C TYR A 6 2.29 25.37 2.72
N LEU A 7 2.28 24.48 3.72
CA LEU A 7 1.10 23.70 4.10
C LEU A 7 0.70 23.96 5.55
N LYS A 8 -0.61 24.12 5.74
CA LYS A 8 -1.21 24.13 7.07
C LYS A 8 -1.42 22.69 7.56
N TRP A 9 -1.62 22.49 8.86
CA TRP A 9 -1.79 21.15 9.45
C TRP A 9 -2.95 20.36 8.79
N TYR A 10 -4.07 21.01 8.53
CA TYR A 10 -5.23 20.36 7.90
C TYR A 10 -4.96 19.93 6.43
N ASN A 11 -4.09 20.64 5.70
CA ASN A 11 -3.67 20.22 4.36
C ASN A 11 -2.84 18.93 4.44
N LYS A 12 -1.96 18.80 5.44
CA LYS A 12 -1.11 17.61 5.66
C LYS A 12 -1.95 16.40 6.05
N VAL A 13 -2.91 16.58 6.96
CA VAL A 13 -3.86 15.53 7.35
C VAL A 13 -4.76 15.16 6.18
N GLY A 14 -5.32 16.14 5.48
CA GLY A 14 -6.16 15.91 4.30
C GLY A 14 -5.41 15.17 3.19
N TYR A 15 -4.19 15.58 2.87
CA TYR A 15 -3.35 14.85 1.93
C TYR A 15 -3.08 13.42 2.42
N GLY A 16 -2.63 13.26 3.67
CA GLY A 16 -2.33 11.94 4.25
C GLY A 16 -3.51 10.98 4.23
N SER A 17 -4.75 11.48 4.33
CA SER A 17 -5.96 10.65 4.26
C SER A 17 -6.13 9.91 2.92
N GLY A 18 -5.42 10.31 1.87
CA GLY A 18 -5.39 9.57 0.60
C GLY A 18 -4.90 8.13 0.75
N ASP A 19 -4.03 7.86 1.75
CA ASP A 19 -3.62 6.50 2.06
C ASP A 19 -4.74 5.65 2.70
N VAL A 20 -5.78 6.26 3.27
CA VAL A 20 -7.00 5.52 3.64
C VAL A 20 -7.66 4.98 2.38
N ALA A 21 -7.85 5.83 1.37
CA ALA A 21 -8.45 5.41 0.10
C ALA A 21 -7.62 4.32 -0.59
N GLY A 22 -6.30 4.51 -0.69
CA GLY A 22 -5.39 3.52 -1.28
C GLY A 22 -5.41 2.19 -0.54
N ASN A 23 -5.39 2.21 0.80
CA ASN A 23 -5.35 0.99 1.61
C ASN A 23 -6.71 0.29 1.74
N VAL A 24 -7.83 0.99 1.61
CA VAL A 24 -9.15 0.34 1.46
C VAL A 24 -9.12 -0.62 0.26
N VAL A 25 -8.55 -0.21 -0.87
CA VAL A 25 -8.39 -1.09 -2.03
C VAL A 25 -7.30 -2.13 -1.80
N TYR A 26 -6.10 -1.69 -1.43
CA TYR A 26 -4.92 -2.56 -1.34
C TYR A 26 -5.05 -3.64 -0.27
N ALA A 27 -5.44 -3.27 0.96
CA ALA A 27 -5.59 -4.23 2.06
C ALA A 27 -6.74 -5.20 1.81
N PHE A 28 -7.84 -4.72 1.22
CA PHE A 28 -8.97 -5.57 0.87
C PHE A 28 -8.60 -6.61 -0.19
N LEU A 29 -7.92 -6.19 -1.26
CA LEU A 29 -7.45 -7.11 -2.31
C LEU A 29 -6.39 -8.07 -1.78
N SER A 30 -5.31 -7.55 -1.19
CA SER A 30 -4.17 -8.37 -0.79
C SER A 30 -4.54 -9.43 0.25
N THR A 31 -5.51 -9.15 1.12
CA THR A 31 -5.92 -10.07 2.19
C THR A 31 -7.04 -11.01 1.75
N PHE A 32 -8.04 -10.51 1.02
CA PHE A 32 -9.31 -11.23 0.87
C PHE A 32 -9.63 -11.68 -0.56
N VAL A 33 -8.94 -11.18 -1.60
CA VAL A 33 -9.26 -11.58 -2.98
C VAL A 33 -9.08 -13.08 -3.21
N MET A 34 -7.99 -13.65 -2.72
CA MET A 34 -7.74 -15.08 -2.84
C MET A 34 -8.81 -15.88 -2.09
N LEU A 35 -9.13 -15.48 -0.86
CA LEU A 35 -10.17 -16.11 -0.03
C LEU A 35 -11.55 -16.08 -0.74
N TYR A 36 -11.94 -14.93 -1.29
CA TYR A 36 -13.17 -14.78 -2.05
C TYR A 36 -13.22 -15.73 -3.26
N LEU A 37 -12.16 -15.72 -4.06
CA LEU A 37 -12.12 -16.51 -5.30
C LEU A 37 -12.09 -18.02 -5.05
N THR A 38 -11.41 -18.47 -4.01
CA THR A 38 -11.28 -19.90 -3.72
C THR A 38 -12.43 -20.45 -2.90
N ASN A 39 -12.84 -19.74 -1.84
CA ASN A 39 -13.82 -20.27 -0.88
C ASN A 39 -15.25 -19.88 -1.25
N THR A 40 -15.47 -18.74 -1.92
CA THR A 40 -16.81 -18.28 -2.28
C THR A 40 -17.15 -18.60 -3.73
N VAL A 41 -16.26 -18.30 -4.67
CA VAL A 41 -16.50 -18.56 -6.12
C VAL A 41 -16.15 -20.01 -6.49
N GLY A 42 -15.24 -20.66 -5.74
CA GLY A 42 -14.85 -22.06 -5.97
C GLY A 42 -13.78 -22.23 -7.07
N LEU A 43 -12.99 -21.18 -7.36
CA LEU A 43 -11.93 -21.23 -8.35
C LEU A 43 -10.68 -21.95 -7.82
N ASN A 44 -9.90 -22.56 -8.71
CA ASN A 44 -8.66 -23.22 -8.33
C ASN A 44 -7.59 -22.20 -7.87
N PRO A 45 -7.05 -22.33 -6.65
CA PRO A 45 -6.10 -21.34 -6.09
C PRO A 45 -4.80 -21.24 -6.89
N GLY A 46 -4.33 -22.34 -7.52
CA GLY A 46 -3.13 -22.33 -8.33
C GLY A 46 -3.29 -21.49 -9.60
N ILE A 47 -4.44 -21.60 -10.27
CA ILE A 47 -4.76 -20.79 -11.46
C ILE A 47 -4.92 -19.32 -11.05
N VAL A 48 -5.67 -19.04 -10.00
CA VAL A 48 -5.86 -17.68 -9.48
C VAL A 48 -4.53 -17.04 -9.10
N GLY A 49 -3.67 -17.75 -8.37
CA GLY A 49 -2.34 -17.27 -8.02
C GLY A 49 -1.47 -16.95 -9.24
N THR A 50 -1.54 -17.79 -10.28
CA THR A 50 -0.84 -17.53 -11.54
C THR A 50 -1.36 -16.28 -12.25
N LEU A 51 -2.68 -16.08 -12.30
CA LEU A 51 -3.29 -14.90 -12.90
C LEU A 51 -2.89 -13.63 -12.16
N ILE A 52 -2.88 -13.66 -10.82
CA ILE A 52 -2.39 -12.55 -9.99
C ILE A 52 -0.92 -12.26 -10.29
N ALA A 53 -0.06 -13.29 -10.36
CA ALA A 53 1.36 -13.13 -10.66
C ALA A 53 1.60 -12.53 -12.05
N VAL A 54 0.88 -13.01 -13.07
CA VAL A 54 0.93 -12.46 -14.43
C VAL A 54 0.47 -11.01 -14.46
N SER A 55 -0.62 -10.67 -13.75
CA SER A 55 -1.09 -9.27 -13.64
C SER A 55 -0.01 -8.36 -13.04
N LYS A 56 0.73 -8.84 -12.03
CA LYS A 56 1.81 -8.07 -11.39
C LYS A 56 2.99 -7.77 -12.31
N LEU A 57 3.21 -8.54 -13.36
CA LEU A 57 4.24 -8.23 -14.37
C LEU A 57 3.91 -6.98 -15.18
N PHE A 58 2.62 -6.67 -15.36
CA PHE A 58 2.20 -5.44 -16.03
C PHE A 58 2.43 -4.20 -15.18
N ASP A 59 2.40 -4.30 -13.85
CA ASP A 59 2.59 -3.15 -12.95
C ASP A 59 3.90 -2.40 -13.26
N GLY A 60 5.02 -3.12 -13.42
CA GLY A 60 6.32 -2.51 -13.70
C GLY A 60 6.38 -1.73 -15.02
N VAL A 61 5.64 -2.16 -16.04
CA VAL A 61 5.56 -1.46 -17.33
C VAL A 61 4.65 -0.23 -17.23
N THR A 62 3.51 -0.40 -16.59
CA THR A 62 2.52 0.68 -16.45
C THR A 62 2.99 1.77 -15.49
N ASP A 63 3.82 1.46 -14.49
CA ASP A 63 4.45 2.45 -13.60
C ASP A 63 5.26 3.48 -14.40
N ILE A 64 6.12 3.02 -15.30
CA ILE A 64 6.93 3.90 -16.16
C ILE A 64 6.03 4.73 -17.09
N PHE A 65 5.03 4.08 -17.68
CA PHE A 65 4.09 4.73 -18.60
C PHE A 65 3.30 5.84 -17.91
N PHE A 66 2.66 5.57 -16.78
CA PHE A 66 1.86 6.56 -16.05
C PHE A 66 2.73 7.65 -15.44
N GLY A 67 3.93 7.33 -14.93
CA GLY A 67 4.88 8.34 -14.47
C GLY A 67 5.19 9.37 -15.56
N SER A 68 5.53 8.90 -16.76
CA SER A 68 5.78 9.78 -17.91
C SER A 68 4.55 10.59 -18.35
N MET A 69 3.35 10.02 -18.28
CA MET A 69 2.12 10.73 -18.62
C MET A 69 1.78 11.83 -17.62
N ILE A 70 1.95 11.56 -16.33
CA ILE A 70 1.71 12.53 -15.26
C ILE A 70 2.64 13.73 -15.41
N ASP A 71 3.94 13.50 -15.69
CA ASP A 71 4.92 14.57 -15.88
C ASP A 71 4.58 15.48 -17.07
N LYS A 72 4.01 14.92 -18.14
CA LYS A 72 3.59 15.66 -19.34
C LYS A 72 2.22 16.34 -19.21
N THR A 73 1.48 16.02 -18.15
CA THR A 73 0.12 16.54 -17.97
C THR A 73 0.15 18.02 -17.58
N LYS A 74 -0.62 18.85 -18.29
CA LYS A 74 -0.80 20.28 -18.02
C LYS A 74 -2.29 20.58 -17.97
N THR A 75 -2.81 20.74 -16.77
CA THR A 75 -4.23 21.07 -16.56
C THR A 75 -4.39 22.23 -15.57
N LYS A 76 -5.58 22.85 -15.56
CA LYS A 76 -5.93 23.89 -14.55
C LYS A 76 -5.92 23.35 -13.11
N MET A 77 -6.03 22.04 -12.93
CA MET A 77 -6.00 21.39 -11.62
C MET A 77 -4.58 21.01 -11.18
N GLY A 78 -3.61 21.08 -12.07
CA GLY A 78 -2.22 20.65 -11.87
C GLY A 78 -1.85 19.44 -12.72
N LYS A 79 -0.71 18.81 -12.40
CA LYS A 79 -0.18 17.64 -13.12
C LYS A 79 -0.71 16.32 -12.55
N ALA A 80 -0.70 16.16 -11.23
CA ALA A 80 -1.01 14.92 -10.55
C ALA A 80 -2.49 14.79 -10.15
N LYS A 81 -3.14 15.87 -9.73
CA LYS A 81 -4.53 15.83 -9.24
C LYS A 81 -5.55 15.22 -10.20
N PRO A 82 -5.54 15.49 -11.50
CA PRO A 82 -6.48 14.86 -12.42
C PRO A 82 -6.36 13.33 -12.43
N TRP A 83 -5.13 12.83 -12.45
CA TRP A 83 -4.85 11.39 -12.44
C TRP A 83 -5.30 10.73 -11.14
N MET A 84 -5.14 11.44 -10.02
CA MET A 84 -5.62 10.99 -8.73
C MET A 84 -7.15 10.89 -8.68
N LEU A 85 -7.87 11.88 -9.18
CA LEU A 85 -9.33 11.91 -9.19
C LEU A 85 -9.93 10.91 -10.17
N TYR A 86 -9.55 10.98 -11.44
CA TYR A 86 -10.11 10.12 -12.48
C TYR A 86 -9.61 8.68 -12.37
N GLY A 87 -8.35 8.48 -11.97
CA GLY A 87 -7.80 7.15 -11.69
C GLY A 87 -8.59 6.42 -10.62
N TYR A 88 -8.99 7.12 -9.54
CA TYR A 88 -9.74 6.46 -8.48
C TYR A 88 -11.19 6.09 -8.86
N ILE A 89 -11.82 6.80 -9.79
CA ILE A 89 -13.12 6.37 -10.35
C ILE A 89 -12.96 5.00 -11.02
N GLY A 90 -11.91 4.82 -11.82
CA GLY A 90 -11.59 3.53 -12.40
C GLY A 90 -11.28 2.45 -11.36
N CYS A 91 -10.54 2.80 -10.28
CA CYS A 91 -10.31 1.90 -9.15
C CYS A 91 -11.63 1.43 -8.52
N ALA A 92 -12.56 2.35 -8.28
CA ALA A 92 -13.85 2.03 -7.65
C ALA A 92 -14.67 1.06 -8.50
N VAL A 93 -14.78 1.33 -9.81
CA VAL A 93 -15.53 0.49 -10.75
C VAL A 93 -14.90 -0.90 -10.87
N THR A 94 -13.58 -0.96 -11.04
CA THR A 94 -12.88 -2.24 -11.21
C THR A 94 -12.77 -3.03 -9.91
N LEU A 95 -12.71 -2.38 -8.75
CA LEU A 95 -12.81 -3.06 -7.44
C LEU A 95 -14.15 -3.79 -7.31
N ILE A 96 -15.24 -3.12 -7.65
CA ILE A 96 -16.57 -3.77 -7.69
C ILE A 96 -16.55 -4.93 -8.68
N GLY A 97 -15.95 -4.75 -9.87
CA GLY A 97 -15.83 -5.79 -10.88
C GLY A 97 -15.10 -7.05 -10.39
N VAL A 98 -14.04 -6.91 -9.59
CA VAL A 98 -13.28 -8.04 -9.02
C VAL A 98 -14.17 -8.89 -8.09
N PHE A 99 -15.03 -8.26 -7.28
CA PHE A 99 -15.89 -8.94 -6.31
C PHE A 99 -17.34 -9.16 -6.82
N ALA A 100 -17.61 -8.86 -8.10
CA ALA A 100 -18.91 -9.04 -8.73
C ALA A 100 -18.84 -10.01 -9.91
N ILE A 101 -18.12 -11.12 -9.75
CA ILE A 101 -18.05 -12.17 -10.77
C ILE A 101 -19.43 -12.80 -10.91
N PRO A 102 -20.03 -12.85 -12.13
CA PRO A 102 -21.33 -13.46 -12.31
C PRO A 102 -21.27 -14.97 -12.12
N GLU A 103 -22.16 -15.50 -11.26
CA GLU A 103 -22.23 -16.94 -10.97
C GLU A 103 -22.72 -17.76 -12.17
N SER A 104 -23.45 -17.13 -13.10
CA SER A 104 -23.94 -17.76 -14.32
C SER A 104 -22.87 -18.07 -15.35
N LEU A 105 -21.67 -17.52 -15.19
CA LEU A 105 -20.57 -17.75 -16.12
C LEU A 105 -19.92 -19.11 -15.87
N GLY A 106 -19.54 -19.80 -16.94
CA GLY A 106 -18.68 -20.97 -16.83
C GLY A 106 -17.32 -20.63 -16.26
N GLN A 107 -16.66 -21.59 -15.63
CA GLN A 107 -15.41 -21.40 -14.86
C GLN A 107 -14.31 -20.66 -15.64
N THR A 108 -14.11 -20.99 -16.93
CA THR A 108 -13.14 -20.30 -17.79
C THR A 108 -13.46 -18.82 -17.96
N ALA A 109 -14.73 -18.47 -18.12
CA ALA A 109 -15.17 -17.08 -18.25
C ALA A 109 -15.03 -16.32 -16.92
N GLN A 110 -15.20 -16.99 -15.76
CA GLN A 110 -14.93 -16.40 -14.44
C GLN A 110 -13.44 -16.08 -14.23
N TYR A 111 -12.53 -16.96 -14.67
CA TYR A 111 -11.10 -16.66 -14.65
C TYR A 111 -10.75 -15.45 -15.55
N ALA A 112 -11.31 -15.40 -16.76
CA ALA A 112 -11.08 -14.29 -17.68
C ALA A 112 -11.65 -12.97 -17.12
N TRP A 113 -12.85 -13.00 -16.55
CA TRP A 113 -13.46 -11.84 -15.89
C TRP A 113 -12.59 -11.32 -14.75
N PHE A 114 -12.18 -12.23 -13.86
CA PHE A 114 -11.28 -11.87 -12.76
C PHE A 114 -9.99 -11.26 -13.26
N PHE A 115 -9.32 -11.91 -14.21
CA PHE A 115 -8.03 -11.44 -14.73
C PHE A 115 -8.12 -10.05 -15.34
N ILE A 116 -9.16 -9.78 -16.13
CA ILE A 116 -9.38 -8.45 -16.75
C ILE A 116 -9.67 -7.42 -15.67
N ALA A 117 -10.63 -7.69 -14.77
CA ALA A 117 -11.00 -6.73 -13.73
C ALA A 117 -9.83 -6.44 -12.78
N TYR A 118 -9.09 -7.47 -12.36
CA TYR A 118 -7.94 -7.36 -11.48
C TYR A 118 -6.76 -6.63 -12.13
N SER A 119 -6.47 -6.93 -13.40
CA SER A 119 -5.38 -6.26 -14.14
C SER A 119 -5.71 -4.79 -14.40
N LEU A 120 -6.95 -4.47 -14.78
CA LEU A 120 -7.38 -3.07 -14.92
C LEU A 120 -7.30 -2.31 -13.60
N LEU A 121 -7.72 -2.97 -12.50
CA LEU A 121 -7.63 -2.36 -11.18
C LEU A 121 -6.19 -2.05 -10.78
N ASN A 122 -5.30 -3.04 -10.78
CA ASN A 122 -3.93 -2.89 -10.28
C ASN A 122 -3.04 -2.15 -11.29
N ALA A 123 -2.89 -2.70 -12.51
CA ALA A 123 -1.92 -2.22 -13.47
C ALA A 123 -2.32 -0.90 -14.16
N VAL A 124 -3.59 -0.49 -14.13
CA VAL A 124 -4.03 0.73 -14.79
C VAL A 124 -4.47 1.78 -13.76
N PHE A 125 -5.60 1.56 -13.12
CA PHE A 125 -6.25 2.61 -12.34
C PHE A 125 -5.57 2.87 -10.99
N TYR A 126 -5.22 1.81 -10.26
CA TYR A 126 -4.53 1.94 -8.98
C TYR A 126 -3.11 2.48 -9.17
N THR A 127 -2.37 1.99 -10.16
CA THR A 127 -1.06 2.49 -10.53
C THR A 127 -1.11 3.98 -10.90
N ALA A 128 -2.02 4.39 -11.79
CA ALA A 128 -2.17 5.80 -12.17
C ALA A 128 -2.48 6.71 -10.97
N ASN A 129 -3.40 6.28 -10.09
CA ASN A 129 -3.76 7.01 -8.88
C ASN A 129 -2.59 7.08 -7.89
N ASN A 130 -1.92 5.96 -7.60
CA ASN A 130 -0.87 5.87 -6.60
C ASN A 130 0.41 6.64 -6.99
N ILE A 131 0.80 6.57 -8.28
CA ILE A 131 1.93 7.37 -8.78
C ILE A 131 1.61 8.86 -8.71
N ALA A 132 0.41 9.27 -9.13
CA ALA A 132 -0.03 10.66 -9.03
C ALA A 132 -0.06 11.15 -7.58
N TYR A 133 -0.59 10.35 -6.67
CA TYR A 133 -0.61 10.64 -5.24
C TYR A 133 0.80 10.79 -4.65
N SER A 134 1.73 9.93 -5.04
CA SER A 134 3.12 10.01 -4.59
C SER A 134 3.85 11.22 -5.18
N ALA A 135 3.66 11.50 -6.47
CA ALA A 135 4.22 12.68 -7.13
C ALA A 135 3.70 14.00 -6.51
N LEU A 136 2.46 14.02 -6.06
CA LEU A 136 1.82 15.19 -5.45
C LEU A 136 2.60 15.68 -4.21
N THR A 137 3.28 14.80 -3.46
CA THR A 137 4.14 15.18 -2.32
C THR A 137 5.21 16.20 -2.72
N ALA A 138 5.84 16.00 -3.88
CA ALA A 138 6.87 16.90 -4.38
C ALA A 138 6.29 18.19 -5.01
N LEU A 139 5.06 18.12 -5.50
CA LEU A 139 4.39 19.23 -6.20
C LEU A 139 3.71 20.23 -5.25
N ILE A 140 3.47 19.90 -3.99
CA ILE A 140 2.73 20.75 -3.05
C ILE A 140 3.61 21.47 -2.04
N THR A 141 4.89 21.04 -1.86
CA THR A 141 5.83 21.71 -0.97
C THR A 141 7.29 21.44 -1.36
N LYS A 142 8.14 22.46 -1.20
CA LYS A 142 9.61 22.34 -1.26
C LYS A 142 10.23 22.07 0.13
N ASN A 143 9.48 22.26 1.21
CA ASN A 143 9.98 22.14 2.57
C ASN A 143 10.18 20.67 2.95
N SER A 144 11.41 20.28 3.22
CA SER A 144 11.80 18.90 3.56
C SER A 144 11.10 18.41 4.84
N LYS A 145 10.93 19.27 5.83
CA LYS A 145 10.24 18.92 7.09
C LYS A 145 8.75 18.63 6.85
N GLU A 146 8.08 19.43 6.01
CA GLU A 146 6.68 19.17 5.64
C GLU A 146 6.51 17.86 4.88
N ARG A 147 7.46 17.49 4.00
CA ARG A 147 7.45 16.20 3.31
C ARG A 147 7.54 15.02 4.28
N VAL A 148 8.39 15.12 5.30
CA VAL A 148 8.53 14.10 6.34
C VAL A 148 7.25 14.01 7.18
N GLU A 149 6.67 15.14 7.58
CA GLU A 149 5.41 15.17 8.32
C GLU A 149 4.26 14.53 7.51
N MET A 150 4.15 14.86 6.23
CA MET A 150 3.17 14.22 5.34
C MET A 150 3.38 12.71 5.21
N GLY A 151 4.63 12.28 5.07
CA GLY A 151 4.98 10.85 5.07
C GLY A 151 4.50 10.15 6.34
N SER A 152 4.71 10.76 7.51
CA SER A 152 4.24 10.21 8.79
C SER A 152 2.72 10.08 8.84
N TYR A 153 1.95 11.10 8.41
CA TYR A 153 0.49 11.00 8.32
C TYR A 153 0.05 9.90 7.35
N ARG A 154 0.69 9.79 6.20
CA ARG A 154 0.43 8.75 5.21
C ARG A 154 0.55 7.36 5.84
N PHE A 155 1.66 7.07 6.50
CA PHE A 155 1.90 5.76 7.13
C PHE A 155 0.91 5.48 8.26
N ILE A 156 0.61 6.45 9.12
CA ILE A 156 -0.39 6.28 10.19
C ILE A 156 -1.75 5.91 9.59
N PHE A 157 -2.21 6.61 8.57
CA PHE A 157 -3.48 6.32 7.90
C PHE A 157 -3.45 4.96 7.19
N ALA A 158 -2.34 4.63 6.50
CA ALA A 158 -2.19 3.35 5.81
C ALA A 158 -2.32 2.16 6.76
N PHE A 159 -1.56 2.17 7.87
CA PHE A 159 -1.59 1.07 8.84
C PHE A 159 -2.89 1.00 9.62
N SER A 160 -3.46 2.15 10.01
CA SER A 160 -4.76 2.20 10.68
C SER A 160 -5.88 1.65 9.79
N THR A 161 -5.87 1.98 8.52
CA THR A 161 -6.85 1.46 7.56
C THR A 161 -6.66 -0.02 7.30
N SER A 162 -5.42 -0.47 7.12
CA SER A 162 -5.11 -1.89 6.95
C SER A 162 -5.61 -2.72 8.14
N LEU A 163 -5.36 -2.24 9.37
CA LEU A 163 -5.85 -2.86 10.59
C LEU A 163 -7.38 -2.94 10.62
N LEU A 164 -8.05 -1.84 10.29
CA LEU A 164 -9.51 -1.77 10.26
C LEU A 164 -10.09 -2.77 9.25
N ILE A 165 -9.60 -2.73 8.01
CA ILE A 165 -10.06 -3.63 6.93
C ILE A 165 -9.87 -5.10 7.32
N GLN A 166 -8.70 -5.47 7.83
CA GLN A 166 -8.43 -6.85 8.25
C GLN A 166 -9.29 -7.30 9.43
N SER A 167 -9.67 -6.38 10.32
CA SER A 167 -10.47 -6.69 11.49
C SER A 167 -11.96 -6.85 11.23
N VAL A 168 -12.52 -6.04 10.32
CA VAL A 168 -13.98 -5.94 10.19
C VAL A 168 -14.54 -6.63 8.96
N THR A 169 -13.73 -6.88 7.92
CA THR A 169 -14.25 -7.29 6.60
C THR A 169 -15.05 -8.59 6.64
N ILE A 170 -14.56 -9.63 7.30
CA ILE A 170 -15.27 -10.93 7.32
C ILE A 170 -16.64 -10.78 7.98
N LYS A 171 -16.70 -10.18 9.18
CA LYS A 171 -17.96 -9.92 9.86
C LYS A 171 -18.89 -9.01 9.04
N PHE A 172 -18.32 -8.05 8.34
CA PHE A 172 -19.09 -7.15 7.50
C PHE A 172 -19.70 -7.89 6.31
N VAL A 173 -18.96 -8.80 5.69
CA VAL A 173 -19.49 -9.69 4.62
C VAL A 173 -20.64 -10.57 5.15
N GLU A 174 -20.49 -11.16 6.34
CA GLU A 174 -21.53 -11.97 6.98
C GLU A 174 -22.81 -11.16 7.24
N ILE A 175 -22.69 -9.96 7.82
CA ILE A 175 -23.82 -9.04 8.09
C ILE A 175 -24.52 -8.63 6.80
N MET A 176 -23.79 -8.50 5.69
CA MET A 176 -24.33 -8.14 4.38
C MET A 176 -24.92 -9.33 3.61
N GLY A 177 -25.15 -10.45 4.26
CA GLY A 177 -25.81 -11.64 3.71
C GLY A 177 -24.87 -12.78 3.33
N GLY A 178 -23.57 -12.64 3.54
CA GLY A 178 -22.58 -13.67 3.23
C GLY A 178 -22.43 -14.00 1.74
N GLY A 179 -21.66 -15.03 1.42
CA GLY A 179 -21.49 -15.50 0.04
C GLY A 179 -21.06 -14.41 -0.95
N ALA A 180 -21.24 -14.64 -2.22
CA ALA A 180 -20.86 -13.69 -3.28
C ALA A 180 -21.60 -12.35 -3.18
N ALA A 181 -22.83 -12.34 -2.71
CA ALA A 181 -23.62 -11.12 -2.53
C ALA A 181 -23.03 -10.22 -1.44
N GLY A 182 -22.66 -10.80 -0.29
CA GLY A 182 -22.02 -10.06 0.81
C GLY A 182 -20.71 -9.44 0.39
N TRP A 183 -19.84 -10.19 -0.31
CA TRP A 183 -18.57 -9.67 -0.84
C TRP A 183 -18.77 -8.51 -1.82
N ARG A 184 -19.78 -8.61 -2.70
CA ARG A 184 -20.12 -7.55 -3.66
C ARG A 184 -20.56 -6.27 -2.96
N ILE A 185 -21.46 -6.38 -1.97
CA ILE A 185 -21.95 -5.22 -1.22
C ILE A 185 -20.80 -4.54 -0.47
N VAL A 186 -19.95 -5.30 0.20
CA VAL A 186 -18.78 -4.75 0.91
C VAL A 186 -17.82 -4.06 -0.06
N ALA A 187 -17.56 -4.64 -1.23
CA ALA A 187 -16.74 -4.02 -2.27
C ALA A 187 -17.33 -2.67 -2.75
N ILE A 188 -18.66 -2.60 -2.93
CA ILE A 188 -19.35 -1.34 -3.31
C ILE A 188 -19.18 -0.29 -2.21
N ILE A 189 -19.37 -0.65 -0.94
CA ILE A 189 -19.23 0.28 0.19
C ILE A 189 -17.79 0.79 0.28
N TYR A 190 -16.80 -0.11 0.18
CA TYR A 190 -15.39 0.26 0.21
C TYR A 190 -14.99 1.13 -0.99
N ALA A 191 -15.52 0.85 -2.18
CA ALA A 191 -15.30 1.67 -3.37
C ALA A 191 -15.84 3.10 -3.18
N ILE A 192 -17.03 3.25 -2.61
CA ILE A 192 -17.64 4.57 -2.35
C ILE A 192 -16.86 5.34 -1.27
N ILE A 193 -16.53 4.68 -0.14
CA ILE A 193 -15.74 5.30 0.93
C ILE A 193 -14.38 5.76 0.39
N GLY A 194 -13.69 4.90 -0.34
CA GLY A 194 -12.42 5.23 -0.93
C GLY A 194 -12.51 6.39 -1.93
N LEU A 195 -13.54 6.43 -2.78
CA LEU A 195 -13.76 7.51 -3.74
C LEU A 195 -13.97 8.87 -3.04
N ILE A 196 -14.76 8.89 -1.98
CA ILE A 196 -15.00 10.10 -1.19
C ILE A 196 -13.69 10.59 -0.56
N ILE A 197 -12.97 9.69 0.13
CA ILE A 197 -11.74 10.06 0.85
C ILE A 197 -10.63 10.47 -0.13
N ASN A 198 -10.46 9.75 -1.25
CA ASN A 198 -9.50 10.14 -2.28
C ASN A 198 -9.80 11.54 -2.86
N THR A 199 -11.08 11.83 -3.09
CA THR A 199 -11.51 13.15 -3.56
C THR A 199 -11.20 14.25 -2.54
N VAL A 200 -11.51 14.01 -1.26
CA VAL A 200 -11.16 14.94 -0.16
C VAL A 200 -9.65 15.14 -0.09
N SER A 201 -8.86 14.09 -0.19
CA SER A 201 -7.40 14.18 -0.17
C SER A 201 -6.86 15.01 -1.34
N ALA A 202 -7.30 14.75 -2.56
CA ALA A 202 -6.88 15.49 -3.74
C ALA A 202 -7.25 16.98 -3.67
N LEU A 203 -8.42 17.31 -3.12
CA LEU A 203 -8.91 18.69 -3.00
C LEU A 203 -8.34 19.43 -1.79
N SER A 204 -7.82 18.74 -0.79
CA SER A 204 -7.26 19.35 0.44
C SER A 204 -5.97 20.14 0.21
N VAL A 205 -5.28 19.91 -0.88
CA VAL A 205 -4.00 20.54 -1.24
C VAL A 205 -4.05 21.18 -2.63
N LYS A 206 -3.11 22.08 -2.89
CA LYS A 206 -2.95 22.75 -4.19
C LYS A 206 -1.51 22.58 -4.66
N GLU A 207 -1.33 22.20 -5.91
CA GLU A 207 -0.01 22.13 -6.54
C GLU A 207 0.60 23.53 -6.65
N LEU A 208 1.90 23.64 -6.43
CA LEU A 208 2.65 24.86 -6.57
C LEU A 208 2.77 25.23 -8.05
N PRO A 209 2.83 26.55 -8.40
CA PRO A 209 3.12 26.98 -9.76
C PRO A 209 4.47 26.43 -10.27
N GLU A 210 4.55 26.15 -11.57
CA GLU A 210 5.79 25.65 -12.18
C GLU A 210 6.98 26.58 -11.97
N GLU A 211 6.75 27.88 -11.93
CA GLU A 211 7.78 28.90 -11.64
C GLU A 211 8.45 28.67 -10.29
N VAL A 212 7.64 28.40 -9.26
CA VAL A 212 8.13 28.12 -7.91
C VAL A 212 8.84 26.76 -7.83
N LEU A 213 8.38 25.76 -8.57
CA LEU A 213 9.01 24.42 -8.59
C LEU A 213 10.37 24.45 -9.27
N ASN A 214 10.52 25.27 -10.32
CA ASN A 214 11.72 25.34 -11.17
C ASN A 214 12.75 26.37 -10.69
N GLU A 215 12.49 27.18 -9.68
CA GLU A 215 13.45 28.16 -9.13
C GLU A 215 14.84 27.57 -8.82
N ASP A 216 14.91 26.30 -8.41
CA ASP A 216 16.16 25.59 -8.11
C ASP A 216 16.69 24.74 -9.28
N ALA A 217 15.89 24.55 -10.33
CA ALA A 217 16.24 23.71 -11.48
C ALA A 217 17.08 24.42 -12.55
N SER A 218 17.32 25.72 -12.41
CA SER A 218 18.10 26.53 -13.38
C SER A 218 19.61 26.18 -13.47
N SER A 219 20.09 25.22 -12.67
CA SER A 219 21.46 24.72 -12.68
C SER A 219 21.61 23.24 -13.06
N ALA A 220 20.52 22.51 -13.30
CA ALA A 220 20.58 21.15 -13.80
C ALA A 220 20.67 21.18 -15.34
N VAL A 221 21.82 20.84 -15.87
CA VAL A 221 22.00 20.58 -17.31
C VAL A 221 21.04 19.48 -17.70
N ASP A 222 20.16 19.76 -18.66
CA ASP A 222 19.24 18.77 -19.26
C ASP A 222 20.04 17.76 -20.11
N GLU A 223 20.85 16.93 -19.46
CA GLU A 223 21.47 15.80 -20.14
C GLU A 223 20.38 14.75 -20.40
N LYS A 224 19.96 14.67 -21.64
CA LYS A 224 18.98 13.67 -22.11
C LYS A 224 19.67 12.30 -22.20
N TYR A 225 19.66 11.56 -21.09
CA TYR A 225 20.09 10.17 -21.12
C TYR A 225 19.06 9.29 -21.85
N SER A 226 19.55 8.38 -22.67
CA SER A 226 18.76 7.26 -23.17
C SER A 226 18.29 6.40 -21.98
N LEU A 227 17.09 5.80 -22.06
CA LEU A 227 16.58 4.88 -21.01
C LEU A 227 17.58 3.77 -20.68
N ILE A 228 18.33 3.28 -21.70
CA ILE A 228 19.34 2.25 -21.52
C ILE A 228 20.56 2.79 -20.74
N GLU A 229 21.00 4.00 -21.03
CA GLU A 229 22.13 4.64 -20.32
C GLU A 229 21.75 4.94 -18.88
N ALA A 230 20.54 5.45 -18.64
CA ALA A 230 20.02 5.69 -17.28
C ALA A 230 19.93 4.37 -16.48
N ALA A 231 19.43 3.29 -17.07
CA ALA A 231 19.39 1.97 -16.46
C ALA A 231 20.82 1.46 -16.14
N LYS A 232 21.77 1.59 -17.08
CA LYS A 232 23.17 1.18 -16.85
C LYS A 232 23.83 1.94 -15.71
N LEU A 233 23.58 3.24 -15.59
CA LEU A 233 24.07 4.07 -14.49
C LEU A 233 23.47 3.64 -13.13
N LEU A 234 22.15 3.35 -13.09
CA LEU A 234 21.48 2.87 -11.88
C LEU A 234 22.05 1.52 -11.43
N PHE A 235 22.17 0.54 -12.35
CA PHE A 235 22.71 -0.78 -12.02
C PHE A 235 24.23 -0.78 -11.76
N SER A 236 24.95 0.26 -12.13
CA SER A 236 26.36 0.46 -11.71
C SER A 236 26.49 0.97 -10.29
N ASN A 237 25.45 1.54 -9.71
CA ASN A 237 25.48 2.08 -8.36
C ASN A 237 25.22 0.96 -7.33
N ARG A 238 26.25 0.57 -6.57
CA ARG A 238 26.12 -0.48 -5.54
C ARG A 238 25.07 -0.18 -4.48
N PHE A 239 24.87 1.07 -4.12
CA PHE A 239 23.87 1.46 -3.12
C PHE A 239 22.45 1.26 -3.67
N TYR A 240 22.24 1.56 -4.94
CA TYR A 240 20.96 1.27 -5.61
C TYR A 240 20.66 -0.22 -5.63
N ILE A 241 21.64 -1.06 -5.96
CA ILE A 241 21.48 -2.52 -5.93
C ILE A 241 21.15 -3.02 -4.52
N MET A 242 21.82 -2.49 -3.49
CA MET A 242 21.51 -2.86 -2.10
C MET A 242 20.08 -2.51 -1.71
N ILE A 243 19.58 -1.33 -2.12
CA ILE A 243 18.18 -0.93 -1.89
C ILE A 243 17.22 -1.87 -2.62
N CYS A 244 17.51 -2.21 -3.89
CA CYS A 244 16.69 -3.16 -4.65
C CYS A 244 16.61 -4.54 -3.99
N VAL A 245 17.75 -5.08 -3.54
CA VAL A 245 17.80 -6.37 -2.84
C VAL A 245 17.00 -6.30 -1.53
N THR A 246 17.18 -5.22 -0.74
CA THR A 246 16.42 -5.02 0.50
C THR A 246 14.92 -4.98 0.22
N TYR A 247 14.50 -4.27 -0.83
CA TYR A 247 13.10 -4.19 -1.23
C TYR A 247 12.52 -5.54 -1.66
N ILE A 248 13.28 -6.32 -2.43
CA ILE A 248 12.87 -7.68 -2.82
C ILE A 248 12.67 -8.57 -1.58
N LEU A 249 13.62 -8.55 -0.64
CA LEU A 249 13.52 -9.32 0.61
C LEU A 249 12.31 -8.88 1.44
N GLN A 250 12.02 -7.59 1.49
CA GLN A 250 10.85 -7.05 2.17
C GLN A 250 9.54 -7.49 1.50
N GLN A 251 9.49 -7.58 0.17
CA GLN A 251 8.30 -8.07 -0.55
C GLN A 251 8.06 -9.56 -0.31
N ILE A 252 9.13 -10.38 -0.29
CA ILE A 252 9.04 -11.80 0.08
C ILE A 252 8.47 -11.94 1.49
N TYR A 253 8.96 -11.13 2.42
CA TYR A 253 8.46 -11.09 3.78
C TYR A 253 6.97 -10.68 3.86
N SER A 254 6.55 -9.64 3.14
CA SER A 254 5.14 -9.22 3.08
C SER A 254 4.24 -10.32 2.51
N ALA A 255 4.70 -11.05 1.50
CA ALA A 255 3.98 -12.19 0.94
C ALA A 255 3.80 -13.32 1.97
N MET A 256 4.81 -13.61 2.78
CA MET A 256 4.69 -14.59 3.87
C MET A 256 3.67 -14.15 4.94
N LEU A 257 3.58 -12.87 5.26
CA LEU A 257 2.56 -12.36 6.19
C LEU A 257 1.13 -12.51 5.64
N SER A 258 0.96 -12.35 4.34
CA SER A 258 -0.36 -12.53 3.68
C SER A 258 -0.89 -13.96 3.80
N MET A 259 -0.01 -14.94 4.02
CA MET A 259 -0.40 -16.33 4.26
C MET A 259 -0.87 -16.58 5.70
N GLY A 260 -0.78 -15.58 6.58
CA GLY A 260 -1.15 -15.72 8.00
C GLY A 260 -2.58 -16.18 8.22
N ILE A 261 -3.53 -15.73 7.42
CA ILE A 261 -4.93 -16.15 7.52
C ILE A 261 -5.09 -17.67 7.32
N TYR A 262 -4.37 -18.25 6.37
CA TYR A 262 -4.41 -19.69 6.11
C TYR A 262 -3.77 -20.47 7.27
N TYR A 263 -2.71 -19.96 7.87
CA TYR A 263 -2.12 -20.55 9.06
C TYR A 263 -3.12 -20.61 10.24
N MET A 264 -3.88 -19.50 10.46
CA MET A 264 -4.92 -19.46 11.48
C MET A 264 -6.05 -20.47 11.19
N MET A 265 -6.52 -20.53 9.93
CA MET A 265 -7.62 -21.41 9.53
C MET A 265 -7.24 -22.91 9.56
N TYR A 266 -6.10 -23.27 8.98
CA TYR A 266 -5.76 -24.68 8.75
C TYR A 266 -4.86 -25.28 9.82
N VAL A 267 -3.96 -24.51 10.43
CA VAL A 267 -3.02 -25.01 11.46
C VAL A 267 -3.58 -24.78 12.85
N LEU A 268 -3.98 -23.56 13.19
CA LEU A 268 -4.54 -23.23 14.50
C LEU A 268 -6.04 -23.54 14.59
N LYS A 269 -6.71 -23.82 13.47
CA LYS A 269 -8.14 -24.12 13.37
C LYS A 269 -9.03 -23.06 14.06
N ASN A 270 -8.58 -21.82 14.03
CA ASN A 270 -9.28 -20.68 14.62
C ASN A 270 -9.00 -19.40 13.82
N GLU A 271 -9.92 -19.04 12.97
CA GLU A 271 -9.82 -17.84 12.12
C GLU A 271 -10.03 -16.52 12.88
N ASP A 272 -10.70 -16.56 14.03
CA ASP A 272 -10.87 -15.38 14.90
C ASP A 272 -9.53 -14.87 15.47
N LEU A 273 -8.47 -15.66 15.38
CA LEU A 273 -7.12 -15.21 15.74
C LEU A 273 -6.52 -14.25 14.72
N PHE A 274 -6.99 -14.23 13.47
CA PHE A 274 -6.42 -13.36 12.43
C PHE A 274 -6.50 -11.88 12.80
N PRO A 275 -7.65 -11.32 13.23
CA PRO A 275 -7.71 -9.95 13.74
C PRO A 275 -6.73 -9.70 14.89
N VAL A 276 -6.62 -10.62 15.85
CA VAL A 276 -5.74 -10.46 17.01
C VAL A 276 -4.27 -10.36 16.60
N PHE A 277 -3.81 -11.21 15.68
CA PHE A 277 -2.47 -11.11 15.12
C PHE A 277 -2.27 -9.85 14.28
N SER A 278 -3.30 -9.41 13.54
CA SER A 278 -3.26 -8.15 12.81
C SER A 278 -3.07 -6.96 13.76
N TRP A 279 -3.73 -6.96 14.91
CA TRP A 279 -3.54 -5.96 15.96
C TRP A 279 -2.14 -6.03 16.55
N ALA A 280 -1.63 -7.22 16.82
CA ALA A 280 -0.28 -7.43 17.32
C ALA A 280 0.81 -6.96 16.37
N ILE A 281 0.52 -6.89 15.06
CA ILE A 281 1.42 -6.32 14.06
C ILE A 281 1.25 -4.80 13.96
N ASN A 282 0.03 -4.33 13.70
CA ASN A 282 -0.19 -2.94 13.29
C ASN A 282 -0.10 -1.94 14.45
N ILE A 283 -0.55 -2.28 15.67
CA ILE A 283 -0.51 -1.34 16.81
C ILE A 283 0.93 -1.01 17.22
N PRO A 284 1.83 -1.99 17.48
CA PRO A 284 3.21 -1.69 17.81
C PRO A 284 3.96 -0.95 16.69
N LEU A 285 3.64 -1.24 15.45
CA LEU A 285 4.21 -0.59 14.27
C LEU A 285 3.80 0.89 14.18
N ILE A 286 2.52 1.22 14.43
CA ILE A 286 2.06 2.61 14.52
C ILE A 286 2.75 3.35 15.67
N ILE A 287 2.86 2.73 16.84
CA ILE A 287 3.56 3.32 18.00
C ILE A 287 5.03 3.59 17.64
N ALA A 288 5.71 2.64 17.01
CA ALA A 288 7.09 2.80 16.58
C ALA A 288 7.24 3.95 15.57
N LEU A 289 6.35 4.08 14.59
CA LEU A 289 6.35 5.18 13.62
C LEU A 289 6.17 6.55 14.28
N VAL A 290 5.30 6.67 15.28
CA VAL A 290 5.09 7.93 16.03
C VAL A 290 6.35 8.32 16.81
N ILE A 291 7.10 7.37 17.34
CA ILE A 291 8.31 7.58 18.14
C ILE A 291 9.54 7.81 17.24
N THR A 292 9.55 7.28 16.04
CA THR A 292 10.68 7.31 15.10
C THR A 292 11.30 8.70 14.89
N PRO A 293 10.55 9.80 14.65
CA PRO A 293 11.14 11.12 14.48
C PRO A 293 11.96 11.58 15.69
N SER A 294 11.49 11.28 16.90
CA SER A 294 12.18 11.61 18.15
C SER A 294 13.46 10.79 18.33
N LEU A 295 13.43 9.51 17.95
CA LEU A 295 14.61 8.63 18.01
C LEU A 295 15.65 9.02 16.98
N VAL A 296 15.26 9.37 15.76
CA VAL A 296 16.16 9.88 14.70
C VAL A 296 16.88 11.15 15.15
N ALA A 297 16.14 12.09 15.76
CA ALA A 297 16.72 13.32 16.30
C ALA A 297 17.73 13.03 17.43
N LYS A 298 17.42 12.11 18.34
CA LYS A 298 18.26 11.73 19.46
C LYS A 298 19.54 10.99 19.02
N TRP A 299 19.43 10.09 18.05
CA TRP A 299 20.55 9.25 17.59
C TRP A 299 21.34 9.85 16.43
N LYS A 300 20.95 11.03 15.96
CA LYS A 300 21.61 11.79 14.89
C LYS A 300 21.80 10.99 13.59
N GLY A 301 20.84 10.12 13.25
CA GLY A 301 20.85 9.37 12.01
C GLY A 301 19.99 8.13 12.01
N LEU A 302 19.66 7.67 10.81
CA LEU A 302 18.80 6.50 10.57
C LEU A 302 19.54 5.16 10.74
N TYR A 303 20.87 5.12 10.56
CA TYR A 303 21.64 3.87 10.54
C TYR A 303 21.52 3.07 11.85
N LYS A 304 21.75 3.74 12.99
CA LYS A 304 21.67 3.08 14.32
C LYS A 304 20.25 2.63 14.62
N LEU A 305 19.27 3.44 14.23
CA LEU A 305 17.85 3.13 14.43
C LEU A 305 17.45 1.89 13.64
N ASN A 306 17.78 1.85 12.35
CA ASN A 306 17.51 0.70 11.50
C ASN A 306 18.23 -0.57 12.00
N LEU A 307 19.50 -0.46 12.41
CA LEU A 307 20.25 -1.60 12.93
C LEU A 307 19.59 -2.21 14.17
N VAL A 308 19.21 -1.38 15.14
CA VAL A 308 18.53 -1.81 16.36
C VAL A 308 17.14 -2.37 16.03
N GLY A 309 16.39 -1.68 15.17
CA GLY A 309 15.07 -2.11 14.74
C GLY A 309 15.08 -3.47 14.05
N TYR A 310 15.93 -3.67 13.06
CA TYR A 310 16.08 -4.97 12.38
C TYR A 310 16.58 -6.07 13.31
N THR A 311 17.46 -5.76 14.26
CA THR A 311 17.90 -6.75 15.26
C THR A 311 16.74 -7.21 16.14
N ILE A 312 15.97 -6.27 16.71
CA ILE A 312 14.78 -6.58 17.51
C ILE A 312 13.75 -7.34 16.67
N GLY A 313 13.51 -6.89 15.46
CA GLY A 313 12.58 -7.55 14.52
C GLY A 313 12.97 -8.99 14.22
N THR A 314 14.25 -9.25 13.94
CA THR A 314 14.75 -10.60 13.64
C THR A 314 14.67 -11.54 14.86
N ILE A 315 15.09 -11.05 16.03
CA ILE A 315 15.00 -11.84 17.27
C ILE A 315 13.53 -12.13 17.61
N GLY A 316 12.65 -11.14 17.54
CA GLY A 316 11.23 -11.29 17.79
C GLY A 316 10.60 -12.38 16.90
N ARG A 317 10.98 -12.42 15.62
CA ARG A 317 10.47 -13.46 14.69
C ARG A 317 11.01 -14.84 14.98
N ALA A 318 12.29 -14.97 15.31
CA ALA A 318 12.84 -16.26 15.76
C ALA A 318 12.07 -16.79 16.99
N LEU A 319 11.71 -15.91 17.91
CA LEU A 319 10.92 -16.27 19.08
C LEU A 319 9.47 -16.63 18.73
N VAL A 320 8.86 -16.03 17.70
CA VAL A 320 7.53 -16.47 17.19
C VAL A 320 7.58 -17.92 16.72
N VAL A 321 8.64 -18.31 16.00
CA VAL A 321 8.79 -19.70 15.55
C VAL A 321 8.92 -20.63 16.73
N VAL A 322 9.73 -20.30 17.74
CA VAL A 322 9.86 -21.09 18.98
C VAL A 322 8.50 -21.23 19.69
N ALA A 323 7.75 -20.12 19.83
CA ALA A 323 6.42 -20.13 20.44
C ALA A 323 5.41 -20.99 19.64
N ALA A 324 5.53 -21.02 18.31
CA ALA A 324 4.71 -21.87 17.45
C ALA A 324 5.00 -23.36 17.70
N TYR A 325 6.27 -23.76 17.81
CA TYR A 325 6.64 -25.13 18.19
C TYR A 325 6.19 -25.51 19.60
N MET A 326 6.12 -24.54 20.52
CA MET A 326 5.58 -24.74 21.87
C MET A 326 4.04 -24.79 21.90
N GLY A 327 3.37 -24.53 20.79
CA GLY A 327 1.90 -24.48 20.70
C GLY A 327 1.27 -23.32 21.50
N SER A 328 2.05 -22.30 21.88
CA SER A 328 1.58 -21.20 22.73
C SER A 328 1.16 -19.98 21.92
N VAL A 329 -0.13 -19.86 21.62
CA VAL A 329 -0.71 -18.71 20.90
C VAL A 329 -0.43 -17.36 21.61
N PRO A 330 -0.54 -17.24 22.96
CA PRO A 330 -0.24 -15.96 23.62
C PRO A 330 1.21 -15.51 23.43
N LEU A 331 2.18 -16.44 23.49
CA LEU A 331 3.59 -16.11 23.23
C LEU A 331 3.83 -15.73 21.77
N MET A 332 3.16 -16.39 20.82
CA MET A 332 3.23 -16.00 19.40
C MET A 332 2.75 -14.57 19.19
N ILE A 333 1.64 -14.18 19.80
CA ILE A 333 1.09 -12.81 19.72
C ILE A 333 2.07 -11.80 20.32
N ALA A 334 2.59 -12.07 21.52
CA ALA A 334 3.53 -11.19 22.21
C ALA A 334 4.83 -10.98 21.39
N PHE A 335 5.43 -12.04 20.88
CA PHE A 335 6.65 -11.95 20.09
C PHE A 335 6.40 -11.34 18.71
N THR A 336 5.21 -11.52 18.13
CA THR A 336 4.79 -10.82 16.91
C THR A 336 4.74 -9.30 17.12
N ALA A 337 4.20 -8.86 18.27
CA ALA A 337 4.18 -7.44 18.63
C ALA A 337 5.59 -6.84 18.81
N VAL A 338 6.49 -7.57 19.47
CA VAL A 338 7.89 -7.17 19.62
C VAL A 338 8.58 -7.07 18.25
N ALA A 339 8.39 -8.06 17.40
CA ALA A 339 8.95 -8.07 16.05
C ALA A 339 8.45 -6.90 15.20
N ALA A 340 7.15 -6.61 15.26
CA ALA A 340 6.52 -5.52 14.53
C ALA A 340 7.01 -4.14 15.01
N PHE A 341 7.17 -3.96 16.32
CA PHE A 341 7.74 -2.73 16.89
C PHE A 341 9.16 -2.47 16.39
N GLY A 342 10.00 -3.52 16.32
CA GLY A 342 11.37 -3.39 15.80
C GLY A 342 11.44 -3.04 14.31
N MET A 343 10.41 -3.32 13.53
CA MET A 343 10.36 -3.06 12.09
C MET A 343 9.65 -1.75 11.71
N GLY A 344 9.13 -1.00 12.67
CA GLY A 344 8.46 0.27 12.45
C GLY A 344 9.39 1.46 12.11
N PRO A 345 10.56 1.56 12.71
CA PRO A 345 11.54 2.58 12.32
C PRO A 345 12.16 2.28 10.99
#